data_cfb69100e30e13110c444a992e78f472
#
_entry.id   cfb69100e30e13110c444a992e78f472
#
_cell.length_a   1.000
_cell.length_b   1.000
_cell.length_c   1.000
_cell.angle_alpha   90.00
_cell.angle_beta   90.00
_cell.angle_gamma   90.00
#
_symmetry.space_group_name_H-M   'P 1'
#
loop_
_entity.id
_entity.type
_entity.pdbx_description
1 polymer ?
#
loop_
_entity_poly.entity_id
_entity_poly.type
_entity_poly.pdbx_seq_one_letter_code
_entity_poly.pdbx_strand_id
1 'polypeptide(L)'
;MPENKDFDMIAEADSAGEKTSAEPKKPFADAYDWVASLVFAVLFMLLLNLFVFRSITVDGESMMNTLLDKDRVIATNLFYTPSRGDIVVIQADRLRPTVNSLYGEPIIKRVIAVEGDTIRFDFENGIVYLNGEAIKEDYILEPTLRPENRVSGTDYVVPEGYVFVMGDNRNNSTDSRDFRVGMVDTDLIMGKAIFRFAPFDKMGLL
;
A
#
# COMPACT_ATOMS: atom_id res chain seq x y z
N MET A 1 101.16 0.22 -12.44
CA MET A 1 100.93 -1.24 -12.47
C MET A 1 99.58 -1.53 -11.95
N PRO A 2 98.86 -2.44 -12.61
CA PRO A 2 98.04 -2.26 -13.81
C PRO A 2 96.55 -2.21 -13.41
N GLU A 3 95.80 -1.43 -14.05
CA GLU A 3 94.89 -1.79 -15.12
C GLU A 3 94.09 -3.08 -14.92
N ASN A 4 92.80 -2.98 -14.63
CA ASN A 4 91.89 -3.96 -15.18
C ASN A 4 90.62 -3.28 -15.64
N LYS A 5 90.47 -3.28 -16.94
CA LYS A 5 89.26 -3.09 -17.75
C LYS A 5 88.43 -4.33 -17.63
N ASP A 6 87.22 -4.22 -17.98
CA ASP A 6 86.18 -5.17 -18.26
C ASP A 6 85.17 -5.33 -17.12
N PHE A 7 84.10 -4.64 -17.37
CA PHE A 7 82.75 -5.21 -17.20
C PHE A 7 81.64 -4.21 -17.68
N ASP A 8 81.77 -3.86 -18.95
CA ASP A 8 80.55 -3.46 -19.69
C ASP A 8 80.07 -4.68 -20.47
N MET A 9 79.01 -5.29 -20.06
CA MET A 9 78.02 -6.03 -20.86
C MET A 9 77.08 -6.78 -19.93
N ILE A 10 75.86 -6.66 -20.26
CA ILE A 10 74.65 -7.38 -19.78
C ILE A 10 73.74 -6.49 -18.93
N ALA A 11 72.93 -5.73 -19.61
CA ALA A 11 71.62 -5.32 -19.16
C ALA A 11 70.75 -4.95 -20.36
N GLU A 12 70.58 -5.90 -21.26
CA GLU A 12 69.51 -5.88 -22.25
C GLU A 12 68.86 -7.27 -22.23
N ALA A 13 67.77 -7.40 -21.52
CA ALA A 13 66.71 -8.36 -21.74
C ALA A 13 65.78 -8.34 -20.52
N ASP A 14 64.69 -7.75 -20.62
CA ASP A 14 63.40 -8.41 -20.53
C ASP A 14 62.30 -7.35 -20.29
N SER A 15 61.91 -6.65 -21.32
CA SER A 15 60.61 -6.05 -21.39
C SER A 15 59.69 -7.01 -22.15
N ALA A 16 59.44 -8.17 -21.54
CA ALA A 16 58.35 -9.04 -21.99
C ALA A 16 57.02 -8.36 -21.70
N GLY A 17 56.53 -7.67 -22.69
CA GLY A 17 55.18 -7.12 -22.68
C GLY A 17 54.16 -8.18 -22.33
N GLU A 18 53.50 -7.99 -21.24
CA GLU A 18 52.30 -8.71 -20.82
C GLU A 18 51.21 -8.41 -21.86
N LYS A 19 51.15 -9.23 -22.90
CA LYS A 19 50.03 -9.24 -23.83
C LYS A 19 48.82 -9.73 -23.06
N THR A 20 48.05 -8.79 -22.53
CA THR A 20 46.68 -9.03 -22.14
C THR A 20 45.94 -9.55 -23.36
N SER A 21 45.78 -10.86 -23.45
CA SER A 21 44.98 -11.51 -24.48
C SER A 21 43.52 -11.13 -24.18
N ALA A 22 43.05 -10.09 -24.81
CA ALA A 22 41.62 -9.79 -24.89
C ALA A 22 40.96 -10.99 -25.58
N GLU A 23 40.25 -11.80 -24.81
CA GLU A 23 39.43 -12.89 -25.36
C GLU A 23 38.49 -12.28 -26.40
N PRO A 24 38.32 -12.94 -27.57
CA PRO A 24 37.42 -12.44 -28.60
C PRO A 24 35.98 -12.48 -28.02
N LYS A 25 35.41 -11.31 -27.80
CA LYS A 25 33.99 -11.18 -27.43
C LYS A 25 33.15 -11.88 -28.49
N LYS A 26 32.45 -12.94 -28.06
CA LYS A 26 31.53 -13.64 -29.00
C LYS A 26 30.43 -12.65 -29.37
N PRO A 27 30.18 -12.40 -30.67
CA PRO A 27 29.30 -11.31 -31.17
C PRO A 27 27.83 -11.44 -30.67
N PHE A 28 27.44 -12.58 -30.13
CA PHE A 28 26.11 -12.84 -29.58
C PHE A 28 26.05 -12.86 -28.04
N ALA A 29 27.18 -12.78 -27.34
CA ALA A 29 27.19 -12.79 -25.88
C ALA A 29 26.51 -11.54 -25.31
N ASP A 30 26.85 -10.37 -25.84
CA ASP A 30 26.26 -9.10 -25.42
C ASP A 30 24.75 -9.05 -25.73
N ALA A 31 24.30 -9.62 -26.85
CA ALA A 31 22.89 -9.72 -27.23
C ALA A 31 22.13 -10.69 -26.31
N TYR A 32 22.73 -11.82 -25.93
CA TYR A 32 22.15 -12.78 -24.99
C TYR A 32 21.99 -12.17 -23.60
N ASP A 33 23.01 -11.49 -23.09
CA ASP A 33 22.98 -10.84 -21.78
C ASP A 33 21.92 -9.74 -21.74
N TRP A 34 21.75 -9.01 -22.84
CA TRP A 34 20.72 -7.98 -22.95
C TRP A 34 19.30 -8.60 -22.94
N VAL A 35 19.08 -9.66 -23.70
CA VAL A 35 17.81 -10.38 -23.73
C VAL A 35 17.51 -11.03 -22.39
N ALA A 36 18.50 -11.65 -21.75
CA ALA A 36 18.36 -12.23 -20.43
C ALA A 36 17.96 -11.18 -19.39
N SER A 37 18.62 -10.02 -19.39
CA SER A 37 18.29 -8.90 -18.50
C SER A 37 16.86 -8.38 -18.72
N LEU A 38 16.42 -8.28 -19.99
CA LEU A 38 15.05 -7.91 -20.32
C LEU A 38 14.03 -8.93 -19.77
N VAL A 39 14.30 -10.22 -19.97
CA VAL A 39 13.44 -11.31 -19.47
C VAL A 39 13.36 -11.26 -17.95
N PHE A 40 14.49 -11.10 -17.24
CA PHE A 40 14.49 -10.97 -15.78
C PHE A 40 13.72 -9.73 -15.32
N ALA A 41 13.87 -8.60 -15.98
CA ALA A 41 13.12 -7.37 -15.65
C ALA A 41 11.61 -7.56 -15.83
N VAL A 42 11.18 -8.19 -16.92
CA VAL A 42 9.76 -8.51 -17.16
C VAL A 42 9.22 -9.48 -16.12
N LEU A 43 9.95 -10.55 -15.82
CA LEU A 43 9.56 -11.54 -14.79
C LEU A 43 9.48 -10.87 -13.40
N PHE A 44 10.45 -10.04 -13.05
CA PHE A 44 10.44 -9.30 -11.79
C PHE A 44 9.24 -8.34 -11.70
N MET A 45 8.96 -7.61 -12.78
CA MET A 45 7.79 -6.72 -12.85
C MET A 45 6.47 -7.51 -12.71
N LEU A 46 6.36 -8.67 -13.35
CA LEU A 46 5.19 -9.56 -13.21
C LEU A 46 5.02 -10.07 -11.78
N LEU A 47 6.12 -10.46 -11.13
CA LEU A 47 6.09 -10.88 -9.73
C LEU A 47 5.65 -9.74 -8.81
N LEU A 48 6.17 -8.52 -9.00
CA LEU A 48 5.72 -7.36 -8.24
C LEU A 48 4.22 -7.11 -8.41
N ASN A 49 3.70 -7.18 -9.65
CA ASN A 49 2.26 -7.01 -9.91
C ASN A 49 1.41 -8.11 -9.26
N LEU A 50 1.88 -9.35 -9.24
CA LEU A 50 1.12 -10.47 -8.66
C LEU A 50 1.10 -10.44 -7.13
N PHE A 51 2.20 -10.04 -6.48
CA PHE A 51 2.36 -10.17 -5.03
C PHE A 51 2.25 -8.87 -4.25
N VAL A 52 2.52 -7.71 -4.88
CA VAL A 52 2.58 -6.42 -4.20
C VAL A 52 1.35 -5.57 -4.47
N PHE A 53 0.86 -5.55 -5.70
CA PHE A 53 -0.23 -4.67 -6.11
C PHE A 53 -1.51 -5.45 -6.41
N ARG A 54 -2.61 -4.97 -5.84
CA ARG A 54 -3.95 -5.51 -6.09
C ARG A 54 -4.81 -4.45 -6.74
N SER A 55 -5.33 -4.74 -7.92
CA SER A 55 -6.33 -3.88 -8.57
C SER A 55 -7.71 -4.21 -8.04
N ILE A 56 -8.40 -3.22 -7.50
CA ILE A 56 -9.71 -3.37 -6.89
C ILE A 56 -10.67 -2.37 -7.53
N THR A 57 -11.87 -2.83 -7.85
CA THR A 57 -12.96 -1.98 -8.32
C THR A 57 -13.81 -1.55 -7.12
N VAL A 58 -14.07 -0.27 -6.99
CA VAL A 58 -14.97 0.27 -5.98
C VAL A 58 -16.39 -0.12 -6.36
N ASP A 59 -17.12 -0.73 -5.43
CA ASP A 59 -18.53 -1.04 -5.61
C ASP A 59 -19.36 -0.30 -4.55
N GLY A 60 -20.30 0.52 -5.01
CA GLY A 60 -21.16 1.32 -4.16
C GLY A 60 -20.65 2.72 -3.85
N GLU A 61 -21.40 3.40 -2.99
CA GLU A 61 -21.31 4.85 -2.76
C GLU A 61 -20.73 5.21 -1.39
N SER A 62 -20.29 4.22 -0.60
CA SER A 62 -19.89 4.43 0.80
C SER A 62 -18.65 5.31 0.99
N MET A 63 -17.84 5.50 -0.05
CA MET A 63 -16.62 6.31 -0.04
C MET A 63 -16.75 7.63 -0.83
N MET A 64 -17.97 8.02 -1.25
CA MET A 64 -18.22 9.36 -1.79
C MET A 64 -17.88 10.42 -0.72
N ASN A 65 -17.20 11.48 -1.02
CA ASN A 65 -16.70 12.11 -2.26
C ASN A 65 -15.36 11.50 -2.77
N THR A 66 -14.62 10.77 -1.97
CA THR A 66 -13.23 10.39 -2.27
C THR A 66 -13.16 9.41 -3.41
N LEU A 67 -13.99 8.35 -3.34
CA LEU A 67 -14.08 7.32 -4.38
C LEU A 67 -15.54 7.16 -4.82
N LEU A 68 -15.73 7.04 -6.12
CA LEU A 68 -17.03 6.84 -6.73
C LEU A 68 -17.22 5.37 -7.13
N ASP A 69 -18.48 4.98 -7.32
CA ASP A 69 -18.80 3.67 -7.86
C ASP A 69 -18.09 3.41 -9.20
N LYS A 70 -17.51 2.20 -9.35
CA LYS A 70 -16.71 1.76 -10.49
C LYS A 70 -15.35 2.45 -10.65
N ASP A 71 -14.93 3.32 -9.73
CA ASP A 71 -13.52 3.71 -9.66
C ASP A 71 -12.62 2.47 -9.50
N ARG A 72 -11.43 2.51 -10.08
CA ARG A 72 -10.45 1.42 -9.93
C ARG A 72 -9.22 1.92 -9.22
N VAL A 73 -8.88 1.23 -8.14
CA VAL A 73 -7.76 1.60 -7.26
C VAL A 73 -6.72 0.50 -7.20
N ILE A 74 -5.49 0.91 -6.96
CA ILE A 74 -4.38 0.02 -6.64
C ILE A 74 -4.21 0.03 -5.14
N ALA A 75 -4.23 -1.16 -4.53
CA ALA A 75 -3.92 -1.36 -3.13
C ALA A 75 -2.62 -2.16 -2.97
N THR A 76 -1.89 -1.89 -1.90
CA THR A 76 -0.68 -2.61 -1.51
C THR A 76 -0.67 -2.92 -0.03
N ASN A 77 -0.11 -4.09 0.32
CA ASN A 77 0.07 -4.52 1.71
C ASN A 77 1.56 -4.70 2.07
N LEU A 78 2.46 -4.26 1.21
CA LEU A 78 3.90 -4.46 1.43
C LEU A 78 4.38 -3.62 2.63
N PHE A 79 4.76 -4.29 3.72
CA PHE A 79 5.21 -3.67 4.99
C PHE A 79 4.23 -2.62 5.54
N TYR A 80 2.93 -2.86 5.36
CA TYR A 80 1.91 -1.90 5.71
C TYR A 80 1.41 -2.09 7.15
N THR A 81 1.38 -1.01 7.91
CA THR A 81 0.70 -0.90 9.20
C THR A 81 -0.37 0.18 9.07
N PRO A 82 -1.63 -0.09 9.44
CA PRO A 82 -2.72 0.86 9.34
C PRO A 82 -2.47 2.14 10.13
N SER A 83 -2.74 3.27 9.50
CA SER A 83 -2.64 4.60 10.11
C SER A 83 -3.92 5.39 9.91
N ARG A 84 -4.17 6.35 10.81
CA ARG A 84 -5.36 7.22 10.71
C ARG A 84 -5.38 7.96 9.37
N GLY A 85 -6.54 7.99 8.74
CA GLY A 85 -6.76 8.62 7.44
C GLY A 85 -6.53 7.69 6.24
N ASP A 86 -5.89 6.54 6.42
CA ASP A 86 -5.65 5.59 5.35
C ASP A 86 -6.96 5.01 4.79
N ILE A 87 -7.04 4.91 3.47
CA ILE A 87 -8.11 4.17 2.80
C ILE A 87 -7.67 2.71 2.67
N VAL A 88 -8.41 1.80 3.29
CA VAL A 88 -8.05 0.38 3.35
C VAL A 88 -9.09 -0.49 2.67
N VAL A 89 -8.60 -1.58 2.11
CA VAL A 89 -9.40 -2.66 1.56
C VAL A 89 -9.47 -3.77 2.59
N ILE A 90 -10.67 -4.19 2.94
CA ILE A 90 -10.95 -5.14 4.01
C ILE A 90 -11.61 -6.37 3.43
N GLN A 91 -11.15 -7.54 3.85
CA GLN A 91 -11.71 -8.83 3.45
C GLN A 91 -13.02 -9.09 4.20
N ALA A 92 -14.16 -8.76 3.57
CA ALA A 92 -15.46 -8.77 4.22
C ALA A 92 -16.02 -10.17 4.50
N ASP A 93 -15.61 -11.19 3.73
CA ASP A 93 -16.01 -12.59 3.92
C ASP A 93 -15.52 -13.19 5.24
N ARG A 94 -14.49 -12.61 5.85
CA ARG A 94 -13.97 -12.98 7.17
C ARG A 94 -14.46 -12.12 8.31
N LEU A 95 -15.20 -11.05 8.05
CA LEU A 95 -15.97 -10.37 9.04
C LEU A 95 -17.03 -11.33 9.59
N ARG A 96 -17.78 -10.94 10.61
CA ARG A 96 -18.75 -11.84 11.27
C ARG A 96 -19.66 -12.59 10.28
N PRO A 97 -20.01 -13.88 10.52
CA PRO A 97 -20.79 -14.70 9.58
C PRO A 97 -22.13 -14.09 9.11
N THR A 98 -22.71 -13.18 9.91
CA THR A 98 -23.93 -12.45 9.54
C THR A 98 -23.71 -11.41 8.45
N VAL A 99 -22.47 -11.04 8.15
CA VAL A 99 -22.08 -10.07 7.11
C VAL A 99 -21.87 -10.75 5.75
N ASN A 100 -21.53 -12.04 5.74
CA ASN A 100 -21.32 -12.83 4.52
C ASN A 100 -22.54 -12.82 3.57
N SER A 101 -23.74 -12.57 4.09
CA SER A 101 -24.93 -12.45 3.26
C SER A 101 -25.06 -11.08 2.55
N LEU A 102 -24.27 -10.09 2.96
CA LEU A 102 -24.33 -8.73 2.43
C LEU A 102 -23.11 -8.37 1.57
N TYR A 103 -21.94 -8.99 1.84
CA TYR A 103 -20.70 -8.63 1.19
C TYR A 103 -19.87 -9.90 0.88
N GLY A 104 -20.11 -10.49 -0.29
CA GLY A 104 -19.22 -11.52 -0.83
C GLY A 104 -17.89 -10.95 -1.33
N GLU A 105 -17.76 -9.62 -1.38
CA GLU A 105 -16.64 -8.89 -1.95
C GLU A 105 -15.93 -8.01 -0.93
N PRO A 106 -14.64 -7.67 -1.15
CA PRO A 106 -13.90 -6.76 -0.29
C PRO A 106 -14.60 -5.40 -0.17
N ILE A 107 -14.59 -4.83 1.03
CA ILE A 107 -15.11 -3.47 1.27
C ILE A 107 -13.97 -2.47 1.40
N ILE A 108 -14.22 -1.24 0.97
CA ILE A 108 -13.26 -0.13 1.08
C ILE A 108 -13.77 0.86 2.10
N LYS A 109 -12.92 1.22 3.09
CA LYS A 109 -13.25 2.17 4.16
C LYS A 109 -12.02 3.00 4.53
N ARG A 110 -12.24 4.09 5.27
CA ARG A 110 -11.17 4.91 5.84
C ARG A 110 -10.94 4.54 7.29
N VAL A 111 -9.66 4.40 7.67
CA VAL A 111 -9.24 4.23 9.07
C VAL A 111 -9.44 5.55 9.81
N ILE A 112 -10.29 5.56 10.82
CA ILE A 112 -10.56 6.74 11.66
C ILE A 112 -9.77 6.67 12.96
N ALA A 113 -9.69 5.48 13.55
CA ALA A 113 -8.96 5.26 14.79
C ALA A 113 -8.18 3.93 14.72
N VAL A 114 -7.04 3.90 15.40
CA VAL A 114 -6.16 2.74 15.52
C VAL A 114 -6.12 2.26 16.98
N GLU A 115 -5.42 1.16 17.24
CA GLU A 115 -5.29 0.61 18.58
C GLU A 115 -4.93 1.66 19.64
N GLY A 116 -5.55 1.58 20.81
CA GLY A 116 -5.38 2.51 21.92
C GLY A 116 -6.15 3.82 21.79
N ASP A 117 -6.69 4.13 20.61
CA ASP A 117 -7.51 5.32 20.43
C ASP A 117 -8.88 5.19 21.09
N THR A 118 -9.41 6.33 21.54
CA THR A 118 -10.78 6.48 21.99
C THR A 118 -11.57 7.30 20.98
N ILE A 119 -12.65 6.74 20.45
CA ILE A 119 -13.56 7.42 19.52
C ILE A 119 -14.92 7.65 20.19
N ARG A 120 -15.48 8.86 20.03
CA ARG A 120 -16.79 9.25 20.53
C ARG A 120 -17.54 10.02 19.46
N PHE A 121 -18.85 9.88 19.44
CA PHE A 121 -19.74 10.52 18.48
C PHE A 121 -20.69 11.51 19.15
N ASP A 122 -20.92 12.61 18.47
CA ASP A 122 -22.04 13.53 18.70
C ASP A 122 -22.89 13.52 17.42
N PHE A 123 -23.88 12.64 17.39
CA PHE A 123 -24.73 12.48 16.21
C PHE A 123 -25.75 13.61 16.03
N GLU A 124 -25.98 14.44 17.05
CA GLU A 124 -26.86 15.60 16.95
C GLU A 124 -26.20 16.71 16.14
N ASN A 125 -24.88 16.94 16.42
CA ASN A 125 -24.08 17.95 15.73
C ASN A 125 -23.25 17.35 14.58
N GLY A 126 -23.25 16.03 14.40
CA GLY A 126 -22.53 15.33 13.35
C GLY A 126 -21.03 15.32 13.52
N ILE A 127 -20.53 15.42 14.75
CA ILE A 127 -19.11 15.54 15.10
C ILE A 127 -18.56 14.21 15.58
N VAL A 128 -17.36 13.86 15.10
CA VAL A 128 -16.56 12.73 15.58
C VAL A 128 -15.41 13.28 16.43
N TYR A 129 -15.25 12.71 17.62
CA TYR A 129 -14.13 13.01 18.51
C TYR A 129 -13.16 11.84 18.57
N LEU A 130 -11.89 12.16 18.49
CA LEU A 130 -10.79 11.18 18.62
C LEU A 130 -9.89 11.62 19.77
N ASN A 131 -9.72 10.77 20.77
CA ASN A 131 -8.96 11.08 21.98
C ASN A 131 -9.39 12.37 22.68
N GLY A 132 -10.69 12.67 22.64
CA GLY A 132 -11.30 13.85 23.24
C GLY A 132 -11.32 15.12 22.38
N GLU A 133 -10.66 15.14 21.21
CA GLU A 133 -10.63 16.27 20.29
C GLU A 133 -11.52 16.02 19.06
N ALA A 134 -12.27 17.04 18.63
CA ALA A 134 -13.05 16.97 17.40
C ALA A 134 -12.11 16.86 16.19
N ILE A 135 -12.29 15.84 15.36
CA ILE A 135 -11.47 15.68 14.17
C ILE A 135 -11.98 16.53 13.01
N LYS A 136 -11.04 17.05 12.22
CA LYS A 136 -11.34 17.76 10.99
C LYS A 136 -11.43 16.76 9.84
N GLU A 137 -12.55 16.74 9.16
CA GLU A 137 -12.87 15.72 8.16
C GLU A 137 -13.26 16.35 6.82
N ASP A 138 -12.30 16.97 6.14
CA ASP A 138 -12.52 17.65 4.85
C ASP A 138 -12.92 16.69 3.70
N TYR A 139 -12.79 15.40 3.92
CA TYR A 139 -13.06 14.32 2.96
C TYR A 139 -14.49 13.77 3.02
N ILE A 140 -15.28 14.09 4.05
CA ILE A 140 -16.65 13.56 4.18
C ILE A 140 -17.64 14.30 3.28
N LEU A 141 -18.67 13.58 2.84
CA LEU A 141 -19.74 14.15 2.03
C LEU A 141 -20.65 15.07 2.86
N GLU A 142 -20.93 14.65 4.08
CA GLU A 142 -21.84 15.34 5.02
C GLU A 142 -21.51 14.95 6.47
N PRO A 143 -21.94 15.75 7.48
CA PRO A 143 -21.72 15.45 8.89
C PRO A 143 -22.24 14.05 9.30
N THR A 144 -21.65 13.46 10.33
CA THR A 144 -21.98 12.10 10.79
C THR A 144 -23.25 12.10 11.64
N LEU A 145 -24.41 11.98 11.04
CA LEU A 145 -25.69 12.05 11.72
C LEU A 145 -26.30 10.69 12.06
N ARG A 146 -25.95 9.62 11.31
CA ARG A 146 -26.48 8.28 11.52
C ARG A 146 -25.66 7.50 12.56
N PRO A 147 -26.28 7.10 13.68
CA PRO A 147 -25.59 6.39 14.74
C PRO A 147 -25.34 4.92 14.43
N GLU A 148 -26.13 4.32 13.52
CA GLU A 148 -26.20 2.86 13.34
C GLU A 148 -26.45 2.15 14.70
N ASN A 149 -25.44 1.43 15.22
CA ASN A 149 -25.56 0.77 16.52
C ASN A 149 -24.67 1.43 17.60
N ARG A 150 -24.18 2.66 17.38
CA ARG A 150 -23.40 3.42 18.36
C ARG A 150 -24.25 4.42 19.10
N VAL A 151 -23.86 4.75 20.32
CA VAL A 151 -24.57 5.71 21.18
C VAL A 151 -23.79 7.00 21.24
N SER A 152 -24.50 8.14 21.10
CA SER A 152 -23.91 9.46 21.22
C SER A 152 -23.31 9.66 22.61
N GLY A 153 -22.15 10.31 22.68
CA GLY A 153 -21.46 10.60 23.94
C GLY A 153 -20.77 9.40 24.61
N THR A 154 -20.85 8.18 24.03
CA THR A 154 -20.16 7.00 24.54
C THR A 154 -18.77 6.90 23.97
N ASP A 155 -17.78 6.64 24.82
CA ASP A 155 -16.40 6.37 24.41
C ASP A 155 -16.23 4.91 24.00
N TYR A 156 -15.65 4.70 22.82
CA TYR A 156 -15.30 3.41 22.27
C TYR A 156 -13.79 3.31 22.11
N VAL A 157 -13.14 2.48 22.94
CA VAL A 157 -11.69 2.27 22.86
C VAL A 157 -11.41 1.20 21.81
N VAL A 158 -10.45 1.46 20.93
CA VAL A 158 -10.00 0.52 19.90
C VAL A 158 -9.01 -0.46 20.55
N PRO A 159 -9.30 -1.77 20.55
CA PRO A 159 -8.41 -2.78 21.12
C PRO A 159 -7.11 -2.92 20.34
N GLU A 160 -6.10 -3.54 20.97
CA GLU A 160 -4.86 -3.95 20.30
C GLU A 160 -5.16 -4.85 19.10
N GLY A 161 -4.48 -4.62 17.98
CA GLY A 161 -4.66 -5.35 16.73
C GLY A 161 -5.91 -4.99 15.94
N TYR A 162 -6.68 -3.96 16.36
CA TYR A 162 -7.89 -3.54 15.67
C TYR A 162 -7.82 -2.10 15.16
N VAL A 163 -8.67 -1.80 14.20
CA VAL A 163 -8.92 -0.44 13.73
C VAL A 163 -10.43 -0.16 13.71
N PHE A 164 -10.77 1.13 13.84
CA PHE A 164 -12.12 1.62 13.61
C PHE A 164 -12.18 2.30 12.25
N VAL A 165 -13.03 1.81 11.36
CA VAL A 165 -13.13 2.29 9.99
C VAL A 165 -14.50 2.88 9.71
N MET A 166 -14.54 3.93 8.86
CA MET A 166 -15.80 4.54 8.41
C MET A 166 -15.76 4.81 6.91
N GLY A 167 -16.94 4.87 6.31
CA GLY A 167 -17.07 5.40 4.95
C GLY A 167 -17.01 6.92 4.95
N ASP A 168 -16.54 7.52 3.85
CA ASP A 168 -16.53 8.97 3.68
C ASP A 168 -17.97 9.51 3.43
N ASN A 169 -18.84 8.70 2.85
CA ASN A 169 -20.29 8.94 2.82
C ASN A 169 -20.92 8.46 4.14
N ARG A 170 -20.79 9.27 5.17
CA ARG A 170 -21.12 8.96 6.57
C ARG A 170 -22.53 8.39 6.78
N ASN A 171 -23.51 8.92 6.10
CA ASN A 171 -24.90 8.53 6.31
C ASN A 171 -25.39 7.45 5.33
N ASN A 172 -24.51 6.99 4.42
CA ASN A 172 -24.76 5.88 3.51
C ASN A 172 -23.61 4.86 3.48
N SER A 173 -23.17 4.43 4.66
CA SER A 173 -22.07 3.48 4.81
C SER A 173 -22.34 2.50 5.92
N THR A 174 -22.28 1.21 5.62
CA THR A 174 -22.16 0.16 6.64
C THR A 174 -20.67 0.00 6.99
N ASP A 175 -20.30 0.35 8.22
CA ASP A 175 -18.91 0.41 8.68
C ASP A 175 -18.81 0.08 10.18
N SER A 176 -17.72 0.44 10.85
CA SER A 176 -17.50 0.08 12.27
C SER A 176 -18.53 0.63 13.24
N ARG A 177 -19.39 1.53 12.81
CA ARG A 177 -20.56 1.96 13.62
C ARG A 177 -21.62 0.88 13.68
N ASP A 178 -21.74 0.06 12.66
CA ASP A 178 -22.64 -1.09 12.62
C ASP A 178 -22.02 -2.31 13.28
N PHE A 179 -22.79 -3.01 14.15
CA PHE A 179 -22.29 -4.20 14.85
C PHE A 179 -21.89 -5.34 13.90
N ARG A 180 -22.42 -5.34 12.68
CA ARG A 180 -22.10 -6.33 11.65
C ARG A 180 -20.64 -6.23 11.18
N VAL A 181 -20.10 -5.03 11.10
CA VAL A 181 -18.69 -4.76 10.80
C VAL A 181 -17.89 -4.69 12.11
N GLY A 182 -18.32 -3.82 13.02
CA GLY A 182 -17.61 -3.59 14.28
C GLY A 182 -16.19 -3.06 14.10
N MET A 183 -15.36 -3.23 15.10
CA MET A 183 -13.93 -2.98 14.97
C MET A 183 -13.30 -4.07 14.10
N VAL A 184 -12.44 -3.68 13.19
CA VAL A 184 -11.85 -4.54 12.16
C VAL A 184 -10.47 -4.99 12.63
N ASP A 185 -10.25 -6.29 12.64
CA ASP A 185 -8.95 -6.89 12.88
C ASP A 185 -7.98 -6.48 11.74
N THR A 186 -6.78 -6.06 12.10
CA THR A 186 -5.76 -5.63 11.13
C THR A 186 -5.36 -6.74 10.16
N ASP A 187 -5.48 -8.01 10.55
CA ASP A 187 -5.22 -9.17 9.68
C ASP A 187 -6.24 -9.31 8.54
N LEU A 188 -7.39 -8.66 8.66
CA LEU A 188 -8.39 -8.62 7.58
C LEU A 188 -8.13 -7.53 6.55
N ILE A 189 -7.14 -6.68 6.78
CA ILE A 189 -6.78 -5.61 5.85
C ILE A 189 -5.95 -6.20 4.70
N MET A 190 -6.52 -6.23 3.52
CA MET A 190 -5.88 -6.70 2.28
C MET A 190 -4.80 -5.73 1.77
N GLY A 191 -4.85 -4.46 2.21
CA GLY A 191 -3.90 -3.42 1.86
C GLY A 191 -4.48 -2.01 1.90
N LYS A 192 -3.58 -1.02 1.78
CA LYS A 192 -3.91 0.40 1.63
C LYS A 192 -4.13 0.72 0.16
N ALA A 193 -5.24 1.37 -0.17
CA ALA A 193 -5.45 1.98 -1.47
C ALA A 193 -4.55 3.21 -1.61
N ILE A 194 -3.67 3.19 -2.61
CA ILE A 194 -2.63 4.22 -2.79
C ILE A 194 -2.83 5.08 -4.02
N PHE A 195 -3.51 4.54 -5.03
CA PHE A 195 -3.64 5.22 -6.31
C PHE A 195 -4.95 4.83 -7.01
N ARG A 196 -5.70 5.82 -7.49
CA ARG A 196 -6.83 5.62 -8.40
C ARG A 196 -6.34 5.72 -9.83
N PHE A 197 -6.48 4.66 -10.62
CA PHE A 197 -6.00 4.62 -12.01
C PHE A 197 -7.12 4.65 -13.05
N ALA A 198 -8.36 4.54 -12.65
CA ALA A 198 -9.51 4.73 -13.51
C ALA A 198 -10.69 5.32 -12.72
N PRO A 199 -11.49 6.19 -13.35
CA PRO A 199 -11.36 6.69 -14.72
C PRO A 199 -10.14 7.62 -14.91
N PHE A 200 -9.68 7.77 -16.14
CA PHE A 200 -8.44 8.50 -16.45
C PHE A 200 -8.49 9.98 -16.10
N ASP A 201 -9.65 10.61 -16.16
CA ASP A 201 -9.88 12.02 -15.81
C ASP A 201 -9.74 12.29 -14.30
N LYS A 202 -9.76 11.23 -13.47
CA LYS A 202 -9.67 11.31 -12.01
C LYS A 202 -8.47 10.55 -11.43
N MET A 203 -7.49 10.22 -12.27
CA MET A 203 -6.28 9.52 -11.81
C MET A 203 -5.53 10.35 -10.76
N GLY A 204 -5.07 9.69 -9.69
CA GLY A 204 -4.31 10.38 -8.64
C GLY A 204 -4.00 9.51 -7.45
N LEU A 205 -3.14 10.03 -6.57
CA LEU A 205 -2.86 9.45 -5.26
C LEU A 205 -4.08 9.62 -4.34
N LEU A 206 -4.24 8.68 -3.41
CA LEU A 206 -5.32 8.65 -2.42
C LEU A 206 -4.82 8.93 -1.02
#